data_36e9f4778f8b342b8d21ec182b27adec
#
_entry.id   36e9f4778f8b342b8d21ec182b27adec
#
_cell.length_a   1.000
_cell.length_b   1.000
_cell.length_c   1.000
_cell.angle_alpha   90.00
_cell.angle_beta   90.00
_cell.angle_gamma   90.00
#
_symmetry.space_group_name_H-M   'P 1'
#
loop_
_entity.id
_entity.type
_entity.pdbx_description
1 polymer ?
#
loop_
_entity_poly.entity_id
_entity_poly.type
_entity_poly.pdbx_seq_one_letter_code
_entity_poly.pdbx_strand_id
1 'polypeptide(L)'
;MTSNETLVLTGMSGAGRSTVAHALEDLGWYVVDNLPPALLPALVGKGTGSQGKEYAVVVDVRGGHFFDELTAALAELKKNGSAYRLVFLDATDQALVQRFESTRRPHPLQSGDRIVDGIARERAKLEEVRAECDIAIDTTNLNVHQLEKRIGEIFGGGKIQGIRINVLSFGYKYGIPVDSDLVLDCRFIPNPHWIPELRPLTGLTTQVSEKVLGSEGVSKFVKDYVALINSMVPGYMHEGKKYVTISVGCTGGKHRSVAVAEEIARQLSSNDRSAYATHRDVGRE
;
A
#
# COMPACT_ATOMS: atom_id res chain seq x y z
N MET A 1 5.11 20.51 17.94
CA MET A 1 4.40 21.17 16.82
C MET A 1 3.88 20.07 15.93
N THR A 2 2.57 19.88 15.83
CA THR A 2 1.95 18.85 15.01
C THR A 2 2.01 19.30 13.56
N SER A 3 2.87 18.69 12.75
CA SER A 3 2.86 18.91 11.31
C SER A 3 1.54 18.37 10.77
N ASN A 4 0.62 19.24 10.34
CA ASN A 4 -0.55 18.87 9.57
C ASN A 4 -0.07 18.38 8.20
N GLU A 5 0.17 17.10 8.11
CA GLU A 5 0.60 16.44 6.87
C GLU A 5 -0.63 16.29 5.97
N THR A 6 -0.53 16.74 4.72
CA THR A 6 -1.59 16.57 3.72
C THR A 6 -1.35 15.28 2.94
N LEU A 7 -2.37 14.43 2.81
CA LEU A 7 -2.32 13.31 1.86
C LEU A 7 -2.68 13.82 0.45
N VAL A 8 -1.85 13.50 -0.52
CA VAL A 8 -2.15 13.68 -1.95
C VAL A 8 -2.42 12.29 -2.53
N LEU A 9 -3.67 12.04 -2.88
CA LEU A 9 -4.13 10.75 -3.39
C LEU A 9 -4.30 10.82 -4.91
N THR A 10 -3.62 9.95 -5.61
CA THR A 10 -3.75 9.76 -7.05
C THR A 10 -3.64 8.27 -7.42
N GLY A 11 -3.62 7.94 -8.71
CA GLY A 11 -3.46 6.55 -9.17
C GLY A 11 -4.30 6.24 -10.38
N MET A 12 -4.21 5.00 -10.84
CA MET A 12 -4.90 4.52 -12.02
C MET A 12 -6.41 4.69 -11.92
N SER A 13 -7.04 5.09 -13.00
CA SER A 13 -8.49 5.14 -13.13
C SER A 13 -9.08 3.74 -12.92
N GLY A 14 -10.07 3.62 -12.03
CA GLY A 14 -10.62 2.32 -11.63
C GLY A 14 -9.86 1.60 -10.51
N ALA A 15 -8.75 2.17 -9.99
CA ALA A 15 -8.01 1.60 -8.86
C ALA A 15 -8.67 1.84 -7.48
N GLY A 16 -9.81 2.55 -7.40
CA GLY A 16 -10.57 2.69 -6.15
C GLY A 16 -10.39 4.01 -5.41
N ARG A 17 -9.95 5.10 -6.08
CA ARG A 17 -9.73 6.43 -5.47
C ARG A 17 -10.94 6.91 -4.66
N SER A 18 -12.16 6.80 -5.21
CA SER A 18 -13.38 7.23 -4.51
C SER A 18 -13.64 6.40 -3.25
N THR A 19 -13.35 5.10 -3.26
CA THR A 19 -13.47 4.25 -2.07
C THR A 19 -12.50 4.70 -0.98
N VAL A 20 -11.26 5.03 -1.36
CA VAL A 20 -10.26 5.53 -0.41
C VAL A 20 -10.65 6.91 0.12
N ALA A 21 -11.19 7.79 -0.72
CA ALA A 21 -11.70 9.09 -0.30
C ALA A 21 -12.76 8.95 0.80
N HIS A 22 -13.78 8.12 0.59
CA HIS A 22 -14.83 7.85 1.59
C HIS A 22 -14.27 7.21 2.87
N ALA A 23 -13.36 6.24 2.73
CA ALA A 23 -12.73 5.62 3.91
C ALA A 23 -11.91 6.63 4.74
N LEU A 24 -11.26 7.60 4.11
CA LEU A 24 -10.57 8.68 4.82
C LEU A 24 -11.54 9.65 5.49
N GLU A 25 -12.68 9.98 4.86
CA GLU A 25 -13.76 10.76 5.50
C GLU A 25 -14.28 10.06 6.76
N ASP A 26 -14.53 8.75 6.69
CA ASP A 26 -14.96 7.93 7.83
C ASP A 26 -13.92 7.92 8.98
N LEU A 27 -12.65 8.06 8.65
CA LEU A 27 -11.55 8.20 9.62
C LEU A 27 -11.40 9.63 10.16
N GLY A 28 -12.25 10.57 9.72
CA GLY A 28 -12.28 11.96 10.19
C GLY A 28 -11.35 12.92 9.41
N TRP A 29 -10.77 12.48 8.30
CA TRP A 29 -10.01 13.35 7.40
C TRP A 29 -10.94 14.31 6.67
N TYR A 30 -10.45 15.53 6.42
CA TYR A 30 -11.14 16.46 5.53
C TYR A 30 -10.71 16.15 4.09
N VAL A 31 -11.60 15.59 3.29
CA VAL A 31 -11.29 15.17 1.92
C VAL A 31 -11.70 16.24 0.92
N VAL A 32 -10.77 16.60 0.04
CA VAL A 32 -11.05 17.44 -1.15
C VAL A 32 -10.94 16.53 -2.36
N ASP A 33 -12.08 16.19 -2.95
CA ASP A 33 -12.10 15.31 -4.12
C ASP A 33 -12.03 16.09 -5.43
N ASN A 34 -11.44 15.47 -6.44
CA ASN A 34 -11.34 15.98 -7.81
C ASN A 34 -10.69 17.38 -7.93
N LEU A 35 -9.66 17.62 -7.12
CA LEU A 35 -8.92 18.88 -7.19
C LEU A 35 -8.11 18.97 -8.48
N PRO A 36 -8.22 20.06 -9.28
CA PRO A 36 -7.30 20.33 -10.38
C PRO A 36 -5.87 20.43 -9.88
N PRO A 37 -4.89 19.76 -10.52
CA PRO A 37 -3.50 19.72 -10.04
C PRO A 37 -2.89 21.11 -9.82
N ALA A 38 -3.19 22.08 -10.66
CA ALA A 38 -2.69 23.46 -10.55
C ALA A 38 -3.07 24.15 -9.23
N LEU A 39 -4.13 23.71 -8.54
CA LEU A 39 -4.55 24.28 -7.24
C LEU A 39 -3.88 23.59 -6.04
N LEU A 40 -3.19 22.48 -6.25
CA LEU A 40 -2.58 21.68 -5.19
C LEU A 40 -1.54 22.46 -4.37
N PRO A 41 -0.60 23.24 -4.97
CA PRO A 41 0.36 24.03 -4.20
C PRO A 41 -0.31 25.10 -3.33
N ALA A 42 -1.36 25.74 -3.83
CA ALA A 42 -2.10 26.75 -3.07
C ALA A 42 -2.85 26.16 -1.86
N LEU A 43 -3.33 24.93 -1.97
CA LEU A 43 -4.03 24.25 -0.89
C LEU A 43 -3.04 23.74 0.17
N VAL A 44 -1.99 23.04 -0.23
CA VAL A 44 -1.00 22.45 0.69
C VAL A 44 -0.12 23.53 1.32
N GLY A 45 0.28 24.56 0.55
CA GLY A 45 1.20 25.61 0.99
C GLY A 45 0.62 26.60 2.00
N LYS A 46 -0.70 26.75 2.08
CA LYS A 46 -1.35 27.66 3.06
C LYS A 46 -1.49 27.04 4.46
N GLY A 47 -0.93 25.87 4.68
CA GLY A 47 -1.04 25.19 5.98
C GLY A 47 -2.52 25.09 6.39
N THR A 48 -3.24 24.16 5.84
CA THR A 48 -4.68 23.93 6.04
C THR A 48 -5.12 23.73 7.49
N GLY A 49 -4.25 24.03 8.45
CA GLY A 49 -4.36 23.63 9.82
C GLY A 49 -4.81 24.66 10.83
N SER A 50 -5.72 25.57 10.53
CA SER A 50 -6.27 26.44 11.60
C SER A 50 -7.18 25.70 12.59
N GLN A 51 -7.50 24.41 12.39
CA GLN A 51 -8.36 23.62 13.28
C GLN A 51 -7.84 22.21 13.63
N GLY A 52 -6.56 21.88 13.35
CA GLY A 52 -6.01 20.56 13.72
C GLY A 52 -6.58 19.36 12.94
N LYS A 53 -7.23 19.60 11.80
CA LYS A 53 -7.76 18.55 10.93
C LYS A 53 -6.69 18.06 9.95
N GLU A 54 -6.69 16.77 9.69
CA GLU A 54 -5.88 16.12 8.65
C GLU A 54 -6.60 16.25 7.31
N TYR A 55 -5.87 16.59 6.25
CA TYR A 55 -6.43 16.81 4.91
C TYR A 55 -5.98 15.72 3.94
N ALA A 56 -6.91 15.25 3.12
CA ALA A 56 -6.62 14.38 2.00
C ALA A 56 -7.14 15.03 0.71
N VAL A 57 -6.30 15.10 -0.30
CA VAL A 57 -6.62 15.71 -1.59
C VAL A 57 -6.58 14.64 -2.65
N VAL A 58 -7.72 14.37 -3.26
CA VAL A 58 -7.80 13.44 -4.40
C VAL A 58 -7.61 14.24 -5.68
N VAL A 59 -6.50 13.96 -6.37
CA VAL A 59 -6.19 14.60 -7.64
C VAL A 59 -6.65 13.70 -8.79
N ASP A 60 -7.51 14.23 -9.65
CA ASP A 60 -7.98 13.55 -10.84
C ASP A 60 -7.23 14.03 -12.09
N VAL A 61 -6.62 13.09 -12.79
CA VAL A 61 -5.80 13.35 -13.99
C VAL A 61 -6.49 12.92 -15.28
N ARG A 62 -7.83 12.93 -15.33
CA ARG A 62 -8.60 12.48 -16.52
C ARG A 62 -8.42 13.35 -17.79
N GLY A 63 -7.86 14.53 -17.68
CA GLY A 63 -7.56 15.39 -18.84
C GLY A 63 -6.12 15.27 -19.30
N GLY A 64 -5.87 15.28 -20.62
CA GLY A 64 -4.53 15.07 -21.19
C GLY A 64 -3.44 16.04 -20.69
N HIS A 65 -3.81 17.26 -20.26
CA HIS A 65 -2.90 18.27 -19.70
C HIS A 65 -2.66 18.10 -18.17
N PHE A 66 -3.54 17.42 -17.46
CA PHE A 66 -3.47 17.30 -16.00
C PHE A 66 -2.29 16.45 -15.49
N PHE A 67 -1.72 15.58 -16.32
CA PHE A 67 -0.54 14.79 -15.94
C PHE A 67 0.68 15.68 -15.77
N ASP A 68 0.95 16.55 -16.74
CA ASP A 68 2.08 17.48 -16.69
C ASP A 68 1.89 18.51 -15.56
N GLU A 69 0.65 18.95 -15.35
CA GLU A 69 0.29 19.84 -14.23
C GLU A 69 0.49 19.19 -12.88
N LEU A 70 0.18 17.89 -12.71
CA LEU A 70 0.42 17.16 -11.46
C LEU A 70 1.91 17.07 -11.15
N THR A 71 2.72 16.66 -12.12
CA THR A 71 4.18 16.58 -11.96
C THR A 71 4.76 17.95 -11.58
N ALA A 72 4.33 19.02 -12.26
CA ALA A 72 4.76 20.38 -11.96
C ALA A 72 4.33 20.83 -10.55
N ALA A 73 3.09 20.54 -10.14
CA ALA A 73 2.57 20.87 -8.82
C ALA A 73 3.32 20.14 -7.69
N LEU A 74 3.63 18.84 -7.88
CA LEU A 74 4.43 18.06 -6.93
C LEU A 74 5.86 18.60 -6.81
N ALA A 75 6.48 18.95 -7.93
CA ALA A 75 7.82 19.56 -7.96
C ALA A 75 7.83 20.92 -7.22
N GLU A 76 6.77 21.74 -7.38
CA GLU A 76 6.62 22.99 -6.67
C GLU A 76 6.47 22.77 -5.16
N LEU A 77 5.65 21.81 -4.73
CA LEU A 77 5.50 21.47 -3.31
C LEU A 77 6.82 21.02 -2.69
N LYS A 78 7.57 20.19 -3.39
CA LYS A 78 8.89 19.70 -2.96
C LYS A 78 9.88 20.87 -2.82
N LYS A 79 9.92 21.78 -3.80
CA LYS A 79 10.76 22.99 -3.78
C LYS A 79 10.41 23.91 -2.62
N ASN A 80 9.13 24.04 -2.29
CA ASN A 80 8.65 24.89 -1.21
C ASN A 80 8.77 24.25 0.18
N GLY A 81 9.29 23.02 0.28
CA GLY A 81 9.40 22.28 1.55
C GLY A 81 8.05 21.98 2.22
N SER A 82 6.98 21.89 1.43
CA SER A 82 5.63 21.60 1.94
C SER A 82 5.53 20.15 2.43
N ALA A 83 4.96 19.94 3.62
CA ALA A 83 4.76 18.61 4.18
C ALA A 83 3.53 17.93 3.54
N TYR A 84 3.75 16.97 2.68
CA TYR A 84 2.70 16.12 2.10
C TYR A 84 3.17 14.67 1.97
N ARG A 85 2.22 13.77 1.80
CA ARG A 85 2.45 12.37 1.46
C ARG A 85 1.71 12.01 0.18
N LEU A 86 2.42 11.47 -0.79
CA LEU A 86 1.86 11.04 -2.06
C LEU A 86 1.46 9.57 -1.99
N VAL A 87 0.15 9.32 -2.10
CA VAL A 87 -0.44 7.97 -2.11
C VAL A 87 -0.87 7.64 -3.52
N PHE A 88 -0.35 6.53 -4.05
CA PHE A 88 -0.66 6.05 -5.39
C PHE A 88 -1.46 4.75 -5.33
N LEU A 89 -2.65 4.73 -5.94
CA LEU A 89 -3.45 3.52 -6.09
C LEU A 89 -3.16 2.85 -7.43
N ASP A 90 -2.80 1.58 -7.39
CA ASP A 90 -2.53 0.78 -8.58
C ASP A 90 -3.42 -0.48 -8.62
N ALA A 91 -3.54 -1.06 -9.80
CA ALA A 91 -4.08 -2.38 -10.02
C ALA A 91 -3.54 -2.93 -11.33
N THR A 92 -3.57 -4.26 -11.52
CA THR A 92 -3.20 -4.87 -12.80
C THR A 92 -4.15 -4.44 -13.90
N ASP A 93 -3.65 -4.36 -15.13
CA ASP A 93 -4.46 -3.99 -16.29
C ASP A 93 -5.69 -4.89 -16.45
N GLN A 94 -5.55 -6.19 -16.17
CA GLN A 94 -6.66 -7.13 -16.18
C GLN A 94 -7.75 -6.75 -15.17
N ALA A 95 -7.38 -6.39 -13.95
CA ALA A 95 -8.35 -5.99 -12.92
C ALA A 95 -9.03 -4.65 -13.30
N LEU A 96 -8.28 -3.71 -13.86
CA LEU A 96 -8.82 -2.43 -14.33
C LEU A 96 -9.82 -2.65 -15.48
N VAL A 97 -9.48 -3.46 -16.49
CA VAL A 97 -10.39 -3.81 -17.58
C VAL A 97 -11.69 -4.38 -17.03
N GLN A 98 -11.63 -5.39 -16.15
CA GLN A 98 -12.82 -5.99 -15.53
C GLN A 98 -13.69 -4.97 -14.79
N ARG A 99 -13.08 -4.02 -14.08
CA ARG A 99 -13.80 -2.97 -13.35
C ARG A 99 -14.49 -1.98 -14.29
N PHE A 100 -13.84 -1.59 -15.39
CA PHE A 100 -14.45 -0.74 -16.42
C PHE A 100 -15.60 -1.43 -17.13
N GLU A 101 -15.45 -2.69 -17.50
CA GLU A 101 -16.50 -3.50 -18.11
C GLU A 101 -17.71 -3.67 -17.18
N SER A 102 -17.48 -3.97 -15.88
CA SER A 102 -18.55 -4.13 -14.90
C SER A 102 -19.36 -2.84 -14.68
N THR A 103 -18.69 -1.68 -14.74
CA THR A 103 -19.36 -0.37 -14.58
C THR A 103 -19.93 0.19 -15.87
N ARG A 104 -19.65 -0.43 -17.02
CA ARG A 104 -20.02 0.04 -18.37
C ARG A 104 -19.61 1.48 -18.65
N ARG A 105 -18.47 1.91 -18.15
CA ARG A 105 -17.92 3.24 -18.35
C ARG A 105 -16.72 3.16 -19.30
N PRO A 106 -16.57 4.09 -20.25
CA PRO A 106 -15.34 4.17 -21.04
C PRO A 106 -14.18 4.60 -20.16
N HIS A 107 -12.98 4.16 -20.53
CA HIS A 107 -11.77 4.65 -19.84
C HIS A 107 -11.52 6.12 -20.21
N PRO A 108 -11.13 7.01 -19.27
CA PRO A 108 -10.95 8.45 -19.52
C PRO A 108 -10.01 8.78 -20.68
N LEU A 109 -9.00 7.96 -20.93
CA LEU A 109 -8.05 8.11 -22.04
C LEU A 109 -8.36 7.20 -23.24
N GLN A 110 -9.56 6.62 -23.30
CA GLN A 110 -10.01 5.87 -24.46
C GLN A 110 -10.48 6.83 -25.56
N SER A 111 -9.89 6.73 -26.74
CA SER A 111 -10.20 7.60 -27.89
C SER A 111 -10.72 6.81 -29.09
N GLY A 112 -11.78 6.01 -28.86
CA GLY A 112 -12.38 5.17 -29.90
C GLY A 112 -11.72 3.81 -30.08
N ASP A 113 -10.74 3.48 -29.26
CA ASP A 113 -10.01 2.21 -29.20
C ASP A 113 -10.46 1.34 -28.00
N ARG A 114 -9.69 0.31 -27.65
CA ARG A 114 -10.04 -0.60 -26.55
C ARG A 114 -9.71 0.01 -25.19
N ILE A 115 -10.41 -0.43 -24.14
CA ILE A 115 -10.15 -0.03 -22.75
C ILE A 115 -8.68 -0.27 -22.37
N VAL A 116 -8.09 -1.40 -22.78
CA VAL A 116 -6.70 -1.75 -22.49
C VAL A 116 -5.70 -0.73 -23.06
N ASP A 117 -5.98 -0.16 -24.21
CA ASP A 117 -5.13 0.84 -24.84
C ASP A 117 -5.17 2.18 -24.07
N GLY A 118 -6.35 2.53 -23.51
CA GLY A 118 -6.53 3.66 -22.60
C GLY A 118 -5.76 3.49 -21.29
N ILE A 119 -5.84 2.29 -20.70
CA ILE A 119 -5.12 1.93 -19.45
C ILE A 119 -3.60 2.01 -19.67
N ALA A 120 -3.09 1.46 -20.77
CA ALA A 120 -1.66 1.51 -21.10
C ALA A 120 -1.15 2.95 -21.24
N ARG A 121 -1.93 3.84 -21.88
CA ARG A 121 -1.59 5.26 -21.98
C ARG A 121 -1.58 5.97 -20.64
N GLU A 122 -2.54 5.67 -19.77
CA GLU A 122 -2.59 6.26 -18.42
C GLU A 122 -1.40 5.80 -17.59
N ARG A 123 -1.07 4.51 -17.62
CA ARG A 123 0.06 3.94 -16.90
C ARG A 123 1.38 4.58 -17.32
N ALA A 124 1.63 4.72 -18.62
CA ALA A 124 2.83 5.39 -19.12
C ALA A 124 2.94 6.85 -18.65
N LYS A 125 1.81 7.58 -18.60
CA LYS A 125 1.78 8.98 -18.12
C LYS A 125 1.97 9.11 -16.62
N LEU A 126 1.57 8.11 -15.83
CA LEU A 126 1.66 8.11 -14.36
C LEU A 126 2.93 7.45 -13.85
N GLU A 127 3.81 6.95 -14.71
CA GLU A 127 5.01 6.19 -14.34
C GLU A 127 5.92 6.98 -13.37
N GLU A 128 6.21 8.25 -13.68
CA GLU A 128 7.03 9.12 -12.84
C GLU A 128 6.38 9.38 -11.48
N VAL A 129 5.08 9.70 -11.48
CA VAL A 129 4.32 9.94 -10.24
C VAL A 129 4.28 8.69 -9.36
N ARG A 130 4.14 7.51 -9.99
CA ARG A 130 4.19 6.23 -9.29
C ARG A 130 5.57 5.95 -8.70
N ALA A 131 6.64 6.27 -9.42
CA ALA A 131 8.00 6.08 -8.93
C ALA A 131 8.36 6.99 -7.74
N GLU A 132 7.75 8.18 -7.67
CA GLU A 132 7.99 9.15 -6.60
C GLU A 132 7.01 9.05 -5.41
N CYS A 133 6.01 8.15 -5.45
CA CYS A 133 5.03 8.07 -4.38
C CYS A 133 5.64 7.54 -3.07
N ASP A 134 5.14 8.07 -1.95
CA ASP A 134 5.52 7.62 -0.60
C ASP A 134 4.85 6.29 -0.23
N ILE A 135 3.63 6.08 -0.74
CA ILE A 135 2.83 4.88 -0.48
C ILE A 135 2.18 4.43 -1.78
N ALA A 136 2.54 3.23 -2.26
CA ALA A 136 1.79 2.53 -3.30
C ALA A 136 0.81 1.54 -2.66
N ILE A 137 -0.42 1.46 -3.18
CA ILE A 137 -1.43 0.51 -2.71
C ILE A 137 -1.94 -0.29 -3.91
N ASP A 138 -1.59 -1.57 -3.97
CA ASP A 138 -2.12 -2.50 -4.95
C ASP A 138 -3.54 -2.93 -4.55
N THR A 139 -4.51 -2.56 -5.36
CA THR A 139 -5.92 -2.89 -5.16
C THR A 139 -6.41 -4.03 -6.04
N THR A 140 -5.52 -4.69 -6.79
CA THR A 140 -5.86 -5.72 -7.79
C THR A 140 -6.85 -6.75 -7.25
N ASN A 141 -6.61 -7.26 -6.07
CA ASN A 141 -7.35 -8.36 -5.46
C ASN A 141 -8.24 -7.91 -4.29
N LEU A 142 -8.46 -6.61 -4.12
CA LEU A 142 -9.26 -6.07 -3.04
C LEU A 142 -10.68 -5.78 -3.52
N ASN A 143 -11.67 -6.20 -2.74
CA ASN A 143 -13.02 -5.66 -2.83
C ASN A 143 -13.11 -4.35 -2.04
N VAL A 144 -14.27 -3.65 -2.13
CA VAL A 144 -14.50 -2.36 -1.47
C VAL A 144 -14.19 -2.44 0.03
N HIS A 145 -14.77 -3.41 0.75
CA HIS A 145 -14.58 -3.56 2.20
C HIS A 145 -13.14 -3.89 2.60
N GLN A 146 -12.44 -4.68 1.79
CA GLN A 146 -11.03 -4.99 2.03
C GLN A 146 -10.14 -3.76 1.81
N LEU A 147 -10.47 -2.92 0.82
CA LEU A 147 -9.77 -1.66 0.59
C LEU A 147 -10.03 -0.68 1.73
N GLU A 148 -11.28 -0.49 2.18
CA GLU A 148 -11.63 0.33 3.34
C GLU A 148 -10.88 -0.10 4.60
N LYS A 149 -10.87 -1.41 4.89
CA LYS A 149 -10.10 -1.98 6.00
C LYS A 149 -8.61 -1.64 5.88
N ARG A 150 -8.04 -1.82 4.68
CA ARG A 150 -6.62 -1.52 4.41
C ARG A 150 -6.30 -0.04 4.65
N ILE A 151 -7.19 0.87 4.26
CA ILE A 151 -7.05 2.30 4.52
C ILE A 151 -7.13 2.58 6.03
N GLY A 152 -8.05 1.94 6.75
CA GLY A 152 -8.12 2.00 8.21
C GLY A 152 -6.83 1.56 8.90
N GLU A 153 -6.21 0.50 8.43
CA GLU A 153 -4.92 -0.01 8.94
C GLU A 153 -3.77 0.98 8.67
N ILE A 154 -3.75 1.62 7.50
CA ILE A 154 -2.70 2.58 7.10
C ILE A 154 -2.88 3.94 7.78
N PHE A 155 -4.10 4.47 7.84
CA PHE A 155 -4.38 5.86 8.22
C PHE A 155 -5.24 6.02 9.50
N GLY A 156 -5.88 4.97 10.00
CA GLY A 156 -6.85 5.03 11.10
C GLY A 156 -6.27 5.03 12.52
N GLY A 157 -4.99 4.94 12.69
CA GLY A 157 -4.36 4.95 14.02
C GLY A 157 -3.69 6.28 14.31
N GLY A 158 -4.04 6.92 15.43
CA GLY A 158 -3.55 8.22 15.90
C GLY A 158 -2.04 8.46 15.70
N LYS A 159 -1.61 9.71 15.88
CA LYS A 159 -0.25 10.23 15.63
C LYS A 159 0.85 9.23 15.95
N ILE A 160 1.28 8.43 14.98
CA ILE A 160 2.45 7.59 15.11
C ILE A 160 3.65 8.47 14.79
N GLN A 161 4.40 8.81 15.84
CA GLN A 161 5.76 9.34 15.67
C GLN A 161 6.61 8.17 15.18
N GLY A 162 7.10 8.23 13.91
CA GLY A 162 7.98 7.20 13.37
C GLY A 162 7.48 6.57 12.07
N ILE A 163 8.09 5.44 11.72
CA ILE A 163 7.80 4.68 10.52
C ILE A 163 6.74 3.59 10.79
N ARG A 164 5.81 3.40 9.86
CA ARG A 164 4.88 2.27 9.85
C ARG A 164 5.42 1.14 8.97
N ILE A 165 5.43 -0.07 9.48
CA ILE A 165 5.89 -1.24 8.74
C ILE A 165 4.72 -2.21 8.58
N ASN A 166 4.31 -2.44 7.34
CA ASN A 166 3.37 -3.49 7.00
C ASN A 166 4.12 -4.75 6.58
N VAL A 167 3.90 -5.87 7.26
CA VAL A 167 4.44 -7.17 6.89
C VAL A 167 3.35 -7.97 6.19
N LEU A 168 3.40 -8.00 4.85
CA LEU A 168 2.36 -8.57 3.99
C LEU A 168 2.69 -10.02 3.62
N SER A 169 1.89 -10.98 4.05
CA SER A 169 2.05 -12.35 3.56
C SER A 169 1.39 -12.55 2.20
N PHE A 170 2.06 -13.29 1.30
CA PHE A 170 1.54 -13.58 -0.03
C PHE A 170 1.91 -14.98 -0.54
N GLY A 171 1.21 -15.43 -1.59
CA GLY A 171 1.50 -16.63 -2.34
C GLY A 171 2.12 -16.34 -3.70
N TYR A 172 3.30 -16.90 -3.99
CA TYR A 172 3.97 -16.73 -5.29
C TYR A 172 3.08 -17.17 -6.47
N LYS A 173 2.17 -18.13 -6.27
CA LYS A 173 1.21 -18.54 -7.32
C LYS A 173 0.27 -17.41 -7.76
N TYR A 174 0.12 -16.37 -6.96
CA TYR A 174 -0.71 -15.19 -7.27
C TYR A 174 0.11 -13.93 -7.62
N GLY A 175 1.42 -14.09 -7.83
CA GLY A 175 2.34 -13.01 -8.14
C GLY A 175 2.86 -12.26 -6.90
N ILE A 176 3.97 -11.58 -7.08
CA ILE A 176 4.58 -10.70 -6.06
C ILE A 176 3.73 -9.43 -5.97
N PRO A 177 3.43 -8.93 -4.76
CA PRO A 177 2.76 -7.64 -4.60
C PRO A 177 3.59 -6.51 -5.21
N VAL A 178 2.95 -5.63 -5.99
CA VAL A 178 3.64 -4.55 -6.72
C VAL A 178 4.04 -3.37 -5.83
N ASP A 179 3.47 -3.32 -4.63
CA ASP A 179 3.69 -2.29 -3.59
C ASP A 179 4.72 -2.72 -2.53
N SER A 180 5.54 -3.73 -2.84
CA SER A 180 6.56 -4.24 -1.91
C SER A 180 7.84 -3.42 -1.99
N ASP A 181 8.32 -2.93 -0.85
CA ASP A 181 9.67 -2.36 -0.71
C ASP A 181 10.72 -3.45 -0.55
N LEU A 182 10.37 -4.52 0.17
CA LEU A 182 11.21 -5.69 0.40
C LEU A 182 10.40 -6.97 0.16
N VAL A 183 11.04 -7.97 -0.45
CA VAL A 183 10.41 -9.27 -0.68
C VAL A 183 11.26 -10.37 -0.06
N LEU A 184 10.64 -11.20 0.77
CA LEU A 184 11.25 -12.33 1.46
C LEU A 184 10.63 -13.63 0.99
N ASP A 185 11.46 -14.57 0.50
CA ASP A 185 11.03 -15.91 0.15
C ASP A 185 11.23 -16.88 1.33
N CYS A 186 10.12 -17.42 1.83
CA CYS A 186 10.14 -18.41 2.92
C CYS A 186 9.84 -19.86 2.42
N ARG A 187 9.98 -20.15 1.12
CA ARG A 187 9.69 -21.49 0.56
C ARG A 187 10.71 -22.54 0.98
N PHE A 188 11.88 -22.16 1.46
CA PHE A 188 12.87 -23.09 2.02
C PHE A 188 12.40 -23.79 3.32
N ILE A 189 11.43 -23.20 4.04
CA ILE A 189 10.85 -23.78 5.25
C ILE A 189 9.99 -25.00 4.89
N PRO A 190 10.05 -26.11 5.65
CA PRO A 190 9.20 -27.27 5.43
C PRO A 190 7.72 -26.89 5.31
N ASN A 191 7.01 -27.50 4.33
CA ASN A 191 5.65 -27.07 4.01
C ASN A 191 4.60 -27.82 4.86
N PRO A 192 3.88 -27.14 5.78
CA PRO A 192 2.83 -27.76 6.59
C PRO A 192 1.68 -28.38 5.78
N HIS A 193 1.51 -27.98 4.52
CA HIS A 193 0.48 -28.51 3.64
C HIS A 193 0.56 -30.04 3.45
N TRP A 194 1.73 -30.63 3.62
CA TRP A 194 1.93 -32.07 3.50
C TRP A 194 1.51 -32.85 4.75
N ILE A 195 1.18 -32.17 5.83
CA ILE A 195 0.66 -32.74 7.07
C ILE A 195 -0.87 -32.65 7.00
N PRO A 196 -1.62 -33.78 6.93
CA PRO A 196 -3.07 -33.77 6.71
C PRO A 196 -3.84 -32.87 7.70
N GLU A 197 -3.45 -32.91 8.97
CA GLU A 197 -4.09 -32.17 10.06
C GLU A 197 -3.87 -30.65 9.97
N LEU A 198 -2.76 -30.22 9.37
CA LEU A 198 -2.39 -28.82 9.24
C LEU A 198 -2.83 -28.20 7.91
N ARG A 199 -3.12 -29.03 6.90
CA ARG A 199 -3.51 -28.59 5.55
C ARG A 199 -4.70 -27.64 5.54
N PRO A 200 -5.83 -27.88 6.25
CA PRO A 200 -6.97 -26.97 6.25
C PRO A 200 -6.72 -25.69 7.04
N LEU A 201 -5.77 -25.68 7.95
CA LEU A 201 -5.48 -24.56 8.84
C LEU A 201 -4.66 -23.48 8.12
N THR A 202 -4.47 -22.34 8.80
CA THR A 202 -3.64 -21.23 8.31
C THR A 202 -2.47 -20.97 9.28
N GLY A 203 -1.49 -20.18 8.84
CA GLY A 203 -0.37 -19.76 9.69
C GLY A 203 -0.78 -18.91 10.91
N LEU A 204 -2.04 -18.48 10.99
CA LEU A 204 -2.59 -17.80 12.17
C LEU A 204 -2.91 -18.77 13.32
N THR A 205 -3.05 -20.07 13.03
CA THR A 205 -3.30 -21.06 14.07
C THR A 205 -2.00 -21.44 14.78
N THR A 206 -2.07 -21.59 16.12
CA THR A 206 -0.91 -21.96 16.95
C THR A 206 -0.20 -23.20 16.44
N GLN A 207 -0.95 -24.25 16.07
CA GLN A 207 -0.40 -25.50 15.57
C GLN A 207 0.47 -25.32 14.32
N VAL A 208 0.04 -24.48 13.35
CA VAL A 208 0.79 -24.21 12.14
C VAL A 208 1.97 -23.28 12.43
N SER A 209 1.76 -22.22 13.21
CA SER A 209 2.82 -21.26 13.52
C SER A 209 3.96 -21.91 14.31
N GLU A 210 3.67 -22.73 15.32
CA GLU A 210 4.67 -23.51 16.08
C GLU A 210 5.44 -24.46 15.18
N LYS A 211 4.75 -25.16 14.27
CA LYS A 211 5.40 -26.05 13.31
C LYS A 211 6.33 -25.33 12.37
N VAL A 212 5.93 -24.16 11.87
CA VAL A 212 6.73 -23.34 10.94
C VAL A 212 7.92 -22.71 11.67
N LEU A 213 7.67 -22.01 12.76
CA LEU A 213 8.69 -21.25 13.50
C LEU A 213 9.65 -22.18 14.28
N GLY A 214 9.19 -23.35 14.68
CA GLY A 214 10.00 -24.40 15.32
C GLY A 214 10.85 -25.23 14.36
N SER A 215 10.72 -25.02 13.03
CA SER A 215 11.58 -25.70 12.07
C SER A 215 13.03 -25.23 12.20
N GLU A 216 13.98 -26.15 11.96
CA GLU A 216 15.41 -25.89 12.13
C GLU A 216 15.86 -24.63 11.36
N GLY A 217 16.58 -23.75 12.04
CA GLY A 217 17.13 -22.52 11.48
C GLY A 217 16.12 -21.37 11.32
N VAL A 218 14.81 -21.59 11.37
CA VAL A 218 13.79 -20.55 11.08
C VAL A 218 13.80 -19.45 12.12
N SER A 219 13.89 -19.78 13.42
CA SER A 219 13.96 -18.78 14.47
C SER A 219 15.18 -17.85 14.34
N LYS A 220 16.33 -18.42 13.98
CA LYS A 220 17.55 -17.62 13.69
C LYS A 220 17.36 -16.76 12.48
N PHE A 221 16.83 -17.32 11.40
CA PHE A 221 16.56 -16.60 10.14
C PHE A 221 15.64 -15.39 10.36
N VAL A 222 14.54 -15.55 11.12
CA VAL A 222 13.63 -14.43 11.44
C VAL A 222 14.35 -13.34 12.22
N LYS A 223 15.14 -13.71 13.24
CA LYS A 223 15.93 -12.75 14.03
C LYS A 223 16.93 -11.98 13.18
N ASP A 224 17.67 -12.67 12.34
CA ASP A 224 18.67 -12.05 11.45
C ASP A 224 17.99 -11.08 10.46
N TYR A 225 16.84 -11.48 9.91
CA TYR A 225 16.07 -10.64 9.00
C TYR A 225 15.52 -9.39 9.70
N VAL A 226 14.97 -9.54 10.92
CA VAL A 226 14.53 -8.41 11.74
C VAL A 226 15.69 -7.46 12.07
N ALA A 227 16.87 -8.00 12.37
CA ALA A 227 18.06 -7.19 12.59
C ALA A 227 18.48 -6.41 11.36
N LEU A 228 18.41 -7.03 10.15
CA LEU A 228 18.66 -6.36 8.89
C LEU A 228 17.66 -5.20 8.67
N ILE A 229 16.37 -5.44 8.84
CA ILE A 229 15.35 -4.39 8.71
C ILE A 229 15.63 -3.24 9.69
N ASN A 230 15.94 -3.55 10.94
CA ASN A 230 16.26 -2.56 11.96
C ASN A 230 17.46 -1.69 11.57
N SER A 231 18.45 -2.22 10.84
CA SER A 231 19.58 -1.45 10.35
C SER A 231 19.21 -0.51 9.19
N MET A 232 18.15 -0.83 8.43
CA MET A 232 17.68 -0.02 7.29
C MET A 232 16.72 1.11 7.70
N VAL A 233 15.96 0.91 8.78
CA VAL A 233 14.92 1.86 9.24
C VAL A 233 15.45 3.29 9.41
N PRO A 234 16.61 3.55 10.02
CA PRO A 234 17.12 4.93 10.13
C PRO A 234 17.38 5.58 8.77
N GLY A 235 17.83 4.82 7.76
CA GLY A 235 17.98 5.30 6.39
C GLY A 235 16.65 5.69 5.77
N TYR A 236 15.62 4.84 5.88
CA TYR A 236 14.28 5.16 5.41
C TYR A 236 13.70 6.43 6.07
N MET A 237 13.90 6.58 7.38
CA MET A 237 13.44 7.77 8.10
C MET A 237 14.20 9.03 7.67
N HIS A 238 15.49 8.91 7.37
CA HIS A 238 16.31 10.02 6.87
C HIS A 238 15.81 10.51 5.49
N GLU A 239 15.43 9.57 4.60
CA GLU A 239 14.82 9.86 3.31
C GLU A 239 13.34 10.32 3.40
N GLY A 240 12.81 10.47 4.61
CA GLY A 240 11.44 10.93 4.83
C GLY A 240 10.36 9.85 4.66
N LYS A 241 10.75 8.59 4.45
CA LYS A 241 9.81 7.49 4.28
C LYS A 241 9.05 7.20 5.58
N LYS A 242 7.72 7.22 5.50
CA LYS A 242 6.83 7.02 6.67
C LYS A 242 6.18 5.64 6.68
N TYR A 243 6.24 4.94 5.57
CA TYR A 243 5.59 3.64 5.38
C TYR A 243 6.52 2.68 4.62
N VAL A 244 6.60 1.43 5.07
CA VAL A 244 7.38 0.36 4.43
C VAL A 244 6.55 -0.90 4.35
N THR A 245 6.48 -1.51 3.17
CA THR A 245 5.84 -2.81 2.95
C THR A 245 6.90 -3.90 2.78
N ILE A 246 6.89 -4.87 3.70
CA ILE A 246 7.74 -6.06 3.65
C ILE A 246 6.87 -7.24 3.26
N SER A 247 7.05 -7.78 2.07
CA SER A 247 6.25 -8.88 1.56
C SER A 247 6.93 -10.23 1.81
N VAL A 248 6.27 -11.12 2.53
CA VAL A 248 6.75 -12.46 2.88
C VAL A 248 6.00 -13.49 2.04
N GLY A 249 6.73 -14.22 1.18
CA GLY A 249 6.13 -15.14 0.20
C GLY A 249 6.34 -16.61 0.51
N CYS A 250 5.27 -17.40 0.36
CA CYS A 250 5.37 -18.86 0.22
C CYS A 250 4.60 -19.30 -1.03
N THR A 251 4.47 -20.61 -1.31
CA THR A 251 3.82 -21.07 -2.54
C THR A 251 2.37 -20.59 -2.65
N GLY A 252 1.54 -20.83 -1.62
CA GLY A 252 0.10 -20.52 -1.65
C GLY A 252 -0.33 -19.32 -0.79
N GLY A 253 0.56 -18.76 0.05
CA GLY A 253 0.20 -17.61 0.90
C GLY A 253 -0.60 -17.95 2.16
N LYS A 254 -0.74 -19.22 2.55
CA LYS A 254 -1.64 -19.67 3.63
C LYS A 254 -0.94 -20.07 4.93
N HIS A 255 0.19 -20.73 4.89
CA HIS A 255 0.83 -21.34 6.06
C HIS A 255 2.12 -20.61 6.45
N ARG A 256 3.23 -20.89 5.72
CA ARG A 256 4.58 -20.42 6.06
C ARG A 256 4.70 -18.91 6.06
N SER A 257 4.28 -18.26 4.98
CA SER A 257 4.35 -16.79 4.86
C SER A 257 3.53 -16.07 5.92
N VAL A 258 2.37 -16.62 6.29
CA VAL A 258 1.50 -16.06 7.33
C VAL A 258 2.19 -16.12 8.69
N ALA A 259 2.65 -17.32 9.11
CA ALA A 259 3.32 -17.48 10.40
C ALA A 259 4.61 -16.64 10.51
N VAL A 260 5.40 -16.56 9.43
CA VAL A 260 6.64 -15.75 9.40
C VAL A 260 6.31 -14.26 9.41
N ALA A 261 5.28 -13.81 8.68
CA ALA A 261 4.88 -12.40 8.65
C ALA A 261 4.41 -11.91 10.03
N GLU A 262 3.58 -12.71 10.72
CA GLU A 262 3.14 -12.42 12.09
C GLU A 262 4.34 -12.28 13.06
N GLU A 263 5.27 -13.19 12.99
CA GLU A 263 6.42 -13.19 13.90
C GLU A 263 7.38 -12.02 13.60
N ILE A 264 7.61 -11.68 12.31
CA ILE A 264 8.40 -10.51 11.93
C ILE A 264 7.70 -9.23 12.42
N ALA A 265 6.40 -9.08 12.19
CA ALA A 265 5.65 -7.90 12.64
C ALA A 265 5.70 -7.76 14.17
N ARG A 266 5.53 -8.85 14.91
CA ARG A 266 5.65 -8.88 16.38
C ARG A 266 7.02 -8.42 16.85
N GLN A 267 8.11 -8.88 16.22
CA GLN A 267 9.48 -8.51 16.62
C GLN A 267 9.86 -7.09 16.18
N LEU A 268 9.27 -6.56 15.12
CA LEU A 268 9.51 -5.19 14.64
C LEU A 268 8.72 -4.14 15.42
N SER A 269 7.62 -4.51 16.09
CA SER A 269 6.84 -3.58 16.91
C SER A 269 7.64 -3.09 18.11
N SER A 270 7.63 -1.77 18.34
CA SER A 270 8.24 -1.11 19.50
C SER A 270 7.45 0.16 19.85
N ASN A 271 7.81 0.85 20.95
CA ASN A 271 7.14 2.09 21.36
C ASN A 271 7.25 3.21 20.32
N ASP A 272 8.33 3.21 19.52
CA ASP A 272 8.61 4.24 18.52
C ASP A 272 8.25 3.81 17.09
N ARG A 273 7.68 2.61 16.92
CA ARG A 273 7.43 2.04 15.59
C ARG A 273 6.22 1.11 15.61
N SER A 274 5.30 1.33 14.69
CA SER A 274 4.16 0.44 14.49
C SER A 274 4.48 -0.56 13.38
N ALA A 275 4.53 -1.85 13.72
CA ALA A 275 4.58 -2.93 12.75
C ALA A 275 3.35 -3.83 12.90
N TYR A 276 2.74 -4.21 11.79
CA TYR A 276 1.57 -5.08 11.78
C TYR A 276 1.62 -6.03 10.58
N ALA A 277 1.00 -7.19 10.71
CA ALA A 277 0.91 -8.16 9.64
C ALA A 277 -0.42 -8.04 8.89
N THR A 278 -0.36 -8.26 7.58
CA THR A 278 -1.54 -8.39 6.72
C THR A 278 -1.38 -9.59 5.80
N HIS A 279 -2.50 -10.17 5.32
CA HIS A 279 -2.47 -11.42 4.58
C HIS A 279 -3.29 -11.29 3.29
N ARG A 280 -2.59 -11.18 2.15
CA ARG A 280 -3.24 -10.96 0.85
C ARG A 280 -4.03 -12.17 0.36
N ASP A 281 -3.50 -13.36 0.56
CA ASP A 281 -3.98 -14.57 -0.13
C ASP A 281 -4.60 -15.63 0.80
N VAL A 282 -4.78 -15.33 2.07
CA VAL A 282 -5.53 -16.20 2.99
C VAL A 282 -7.01 -16.20 2.58
N GLY A 283 -7.57 -17.40 2.35
CA GLY A 283 -8.96 -17.55 1.91
C GLY A 283 -9.19 -17.46 0.39
N ARG A 284 -8.12 -17.43 -0.42
CA ARG A 284 -8.18 -17.43 -1.90
C ARG A 284 -8.09 -18.82 -2.54
N GLU A 285 -8.28 -19.88 -1.78
CA GLU A 285 -8.14 -21.27 -2.24
C GLU A 285 -9.38 -21.84 -2.89
#